data_6532d1ef61fb8af9773f3e0d0d354556
#
_entry.id   6532d1ef61fb8af9773f3e0d0d354556
#
_cell.length_a   1.000
_cell.length_b   1.000
_cell.length_c   1.000
_cell.angle_alpha   90.00
_cell.angle_beta   90.00
_cell.angle_gamma   90.00
#
_symmetry.space_group_name_H-M   'P 1'
#
loop_
_entity.id
_entity.type
_entity.pdbx_description
1 polymer ?
#
loop_
_entity_poly.entity_id
_entity_poly.type
_entity_poly.pdbx_seq_one_letter_code
_entity_poly.pdbx_strand_id
1 'polypeptide(L)'
;MEYKFIKYQHEKLSENDSLDRGNELYEVLKKRRSVRSFSSEKFDIGLIELAIKTAGTAPSGANKQPWRFVIVESLEVKKEIRIAAEKEEKESYERRMPQSWLDDLAPLGTDWHKEFLEIAPYLIVVFKIDFVKTETELKKHYYVNESVGLATGMLLAALQNMGLSTLTHTPSPMNFLQKILERPSYEKPYLLIPVGYPSEDAEVPDIKKKDLSEIMIKI
;
A
#
# COMPACT_ATOMS: atom_id res chain seq x y z
N MET A 1 -16.78 -23.87 25.98
CA MET A 1 -16.07 -22.57 26.09
C MET A 1 -17.12 -21.48 25.95
N GLU A 2 -17.18 -20.59 26.91
CA GLU A 2 -18.09 -19.43 26.86
C GLU A 2 -17.33 -18.25 26.22
N TYR A 3 -17.90 -17.68 25.17
CA TYR A 3 -17.28 -16.53 24.47
C TYR A 3 -17.79 -15.23 25.08
N LYS A 4 -16.87 -14.30 25.41
CA LYS A 4 -17.21 -13.02 26.01
C LYS A 4 -17.61 -12.01 24.94
N PHE A 5 -18.78 -11.41 25.07
CA PHE A 5 -19.26 -10.29 24.27
C PHE A 5 -19.22 -9.01 25.10
N ILE A 6 -18.96 -7.90 24.43
CA ILE A 6 -19.02 -6.55 25.02
C ILE A 6 -20.07 -5.73 24.30
N LYS A 7 -20.70 -4.77 25.01
CA LYS A 7 -21.65 -3.84 24.38
C LYS A 7 -20.92 -2.96 23.37
N TYR A 8 -21.39 -2.94 22.12
CA TYR A 8 -20.89 -2.03 21.11
C TYR A 8 -21.22 -0.58 21.48
N GLN A 9 -20.21 0.27 21.53
CA GLN A 9 -20.36 1.71 21.74
C GLN A 9 -20.38 2.39 20.38
N HIS A 10 -21.46 3.11 20.09
CA HIS A 10 -21.65 3.84 18.85
C HIS A 10 -22.05 5.28 19.15
N GLU A 11 -21.31 6.24 18.61
CA GLU A 11 -21.66 7.65 18.63
C GLU A 11 -22.50 7.95 17.38
N LYS A 12 -23.77 8.32 17.59
CA LYS A 12 -24.64 8.76 16.49
C LYS A 12 -24.41 10.24 16.23
N LEU A 13 -23.87 10.56 15.07
CA LEU A 13 -23.74 11.93 14.61
C LEU A 13 -25.06 12.45 14.05
N SER A 14 -25.23 13.79 13.98
CA SER A 14 -26.27 14.39 13.17
C SER A 14 -26.00 14.12 11.66
N GLU A 15 -27.04 14.22 10.83
CA GLU A 15 -26.86 14.06 9.37
C GLU A 15 -25.91 15.09 8.79
N ASN A 16 -25.97 16.35 9.27
CA ASN A 16 -25.09 17.41 8.82
C ASN A 16 -23.63 17.12 9.19
N ASP A 17 -23.35 16.77 10.45
CA ASP A 17 -21.98 16.41 10.87
C ASP A 17 -21.46 15.21 10.10
N SER A 18 -22.32 14.24 9.78
CA SER A 18 -21.96 13.07 8.99
C SER A 18 -21.59 13.45 7.56
N LEU A 19 -22.36 14.35 6.93
CA LEU A 19 -22.07 14.86 5.58
C LEU A 19 -20.79 15.70 5.57
N ASP A 20 -20.59 16.55 6.56
CA ASP A 20 -19.39 17.40 6.64
C ASP A 20 -18.12 16.56 6.79
N ARG A 21 -18.09 15.61 7.72
CA ARG A 21 -16.95 14.67 7.88
C ARG A 21 -16.70 13.83 6.63
N GLY A 22 -17.79 13.38 5.98
CA GLY A 22 -17.70 12.61 4.73
C GLY A 22 -17.09 13.42 3.61
N ASN A 23 -17.52 14.68 3.44
CA ASN A 23 -17.00 15.60 2.45
C ASN A 23 -15.54 15.97 2.71
N GLU A 24 -15.15 16.26 3.95
CA GLU A 24 -13.76 16.53 4.32
C GLU A 24 -12.84 15.39 3.93
N LEU A 25 -13.20 14.15 4.29
CA LEU A 25 -12.43 12.98 3.93
C LEU A 25 -12.34 12.78 2.41
N TYR A 26 -13.46 12.97 1.70
CA TYR A 26 -13.50 12.86 0.24
C TYR A 26 -12.58 13.89 -0.41
N GLU A 27 -12.63 15.17 0.03
CA GLU A 27 -11.79 16.25 -0.51
C GLU A 27 -10.29 15.98 -0.33
N VAL A 28 -9.90 15.32 0.75
CA VAL A 28 -8.51 14.86 0.96
C VAL A 28 -8.17 13.72 0.01
N LEU A 29 -9.01 12.67 -0.03
CA LEU A 29 -8.69 11.45 -0.77
C LEU A 29 -8.79 11.60 -2.28
N LYS A 30 -9.65 12.47 -2.81
CA LYS A 30 -9.73 12.74 -4.25
C LYS A 30 -8.43 13.32 -4.83
N LYS A 31 -7.61 13.98 -4.00
CA LYS A 31 -6.30 14.52 -4.37
C LYS A 31 -5.20 13.45 -4.43
N ARG A 32 -5.45 12.24 -3.90
CA ARG A 32 -4.46 11.18 -3.88
C ARG A 32 -4.07 10.73 -5.29
N ARG A 33 -2.79 10.75 -5.56
CA ARG A 33 -2.18 10.31 -6.82
C ARG A 33 -1.07 9.29 -6.56
N SER A 34 -0.73 8.52 -7.58
CA SER A 34 0.47 7.67 -7.58
C SER A 34 1.65 8.53 -7.99
N VAL A 35 2.48 8.93 -7.02
CA VAL A 35 3.63 9.81 -7.22
C VAL A 35 4.87 8.97 -7.48
N ARG A 36 5.68 9.38 -8.48
CA ARG A 36 6.94 8.71 -8.86
C ARG A 36 8.17 9.63 -8.73
N SER A 37 7.96 10.90 -8.39
CA SER A 37 9.02 11.86 -8.14
C SER A 37 8.93 12.31 -6.69
N PHE A 38 9.92 11.90 -5.88
CA PHE A 38 9.95 12.16 -4.44
C PHE A 38 11.10 13.09 -4.07
N SER A 39 10.89 13.89 -3.02
CA SER A 39 11.94 14.55 -2.29
C SER A 39 12.64 13.55 -1.36
N SER A 40 13.93 13.75 -1.10
CA SER A 40 14.67 13.01 -0.07
C SER A 40 14.46 13.59 1.34
N GLU A 41 13.61 14.60 1.48
CA GLU A 41 13.28 15.22 2.75
C GLU A 41 12.73 14.21 3.74
N LYS A 42 13.38 14.12 4.89
CA LYS A 42 12.94 13.24 5.98
C LYS A 42 11.83 13.88 6.79
N PHE A 43 10.95 13.05 7.32
CA PHE A 43 9.88 13.43 8.23
C PHE A 43 9.84 12.47 9.43
N ASP A 44 9.06 12.81 10.44
CA ASP A 44 8.92 11.98 11.64
C ASP A 44 8.33 10.60 11.31
N ILE A 45 9.07 9.55 11.62
CA ILE A 45 8.63 8.15 11.47
C ILE A 45 7.30 7.88 12.18
N GLY A 46 6.96 8.63 13.21
CA GLY A 46 5.69 8.55 13.93
C GLY A 46 4.47 8.70 13.00
N LEU A 47 4.59 9.41 11.87
CA LEU A 47 3.52 9.51 10.88
C LEU A 47 3.27 8.16 10.19
N ILE A 48 4.32 7.41 9.86
CA ILE A 48 4.19 6.06 9.30
C ILE A 48 3.63 5.10 10.35
N GLU A 49 4.10 5.18 11.59
CA GLU A 49 3.60 4.34 12.69
C GLU A 49 2.11 4.56 12.92
N LEU A 50 1.65 5.81 12.89
CA LEU A 50 0.23 6.16 13.02
C LEU A 50 -0.59 5.61 11.85
N ALA A 51 -0.07 5.73 10.63
CA ALA A 51 -0.72 5.16 9.44
C ALA A 51 -0.83 3.63 9.52
N ILE A 52 0.22 2.95 10.00
CA ILE A 52 0.20 1.50 10.22
C ILE A 52 -0.76 1.12 11.35
N LYS A 53 -0.85 1.88 12.43
CA LYS A 53 -1.87 1.68 13.48
C LYS A 53 -3.27 1.78 12.88
N THR A 54 -3.53 2.77 12.03
CA THR A 54 -4.80 2.94 11.32
C THR A 54 -5.07 1.73 10.41
N ALA A 55 -4.09 1.30 9.62
CA ALA A 55 -4.21 0.11 8.78
C ALA A 55 -4.50 -1.16 9.59
N GLY A 56 -3.91 -1.29 10.77
CA GLY A 56 -4.11 -2.40 11.70
C GLY A 56 -5.53 -2.53 12.24
N THR A 57 -6.38 -1.50 12.12
CA THR A 57 -7.80 -1.56 12.49
C THR A 57 -8.69 -2.14 11.39
N ALA A 58 -8.13 -2.49 10.24
CA ALA A 58 -8.89 -3.09 9.15
C ALA A 58 -9.55 -4.41 9.56
N PRO A 59 -10.76 -4.72 9.05
CA PRO A 59 -11.37 -6.03 9.25
C PRO A 59 -10.58 -7.12 8.53
N SER A 60 -10.62 -8.34 9.10
CA SER A 60 -9.99 -9.51 8.47
C SER A 60 -10.79 -10.77 8.79
N GLY A 61 -10.70 -11.79 7.94
CA GLY A 61 -11.36 -13.06 8.15
C GLY A 61 -11.03 -13.65 9.51
N ALA A 62 -12.06 -13.85 10.37
CA ALA A 62 -11.94 -14.28 11.76
C ALA A 62 -10.87 -13.52 12.57
N ASN A 63 -10.71 -12.24 12.29
CA ASN A 63 -9.72 -11.36 12.94
C ASN A 63 -8.28 -11.91 12.88
N LYS A 64 -7.91 -12.56 11.77
CA LYS A 64 -6.58 -13.17 11.60
C LYS A 64 -5.47 -12.14 11.38
N GLN A 65 -5.81 -10.94 10.91
CA GLN A 65 -4.86 -9.83 10.68
C GLN A 65 -3.60 -10.30 9.91
N PRO A 66 -3.79 -10.87 8.69
CA PRO A 66 -2.75 -11.60 7.98
C PRO A 66 -1.78 -10.66 7.22
N TRP A 67 -1.35 -9.59 7.87
CA TRP A 67 -0.46 -8.58 7.31
C TRP A 67 0.76 -8.35 8.18
N ARG A 68 1.86 -7.93 7.52
CA ARG A 68 3.05 -7.40 8.13
C ARG A 68 3.51 -6.19 7.32
N PHE A 69 3.80 -5.10 8.01
CA PHE A 69 4.38 -3.91 7.41
C PHE A 69 5.84 -3.83 7.83
N VAL A 70 6.75 -3.78 6.85
CA VAL A 70 8.19 -3.62 7.08
C VAL A 70 8.60 -2.26 6.56
N ILE A 71 9.19 -1.44 7.44
CA ILE A 71 9.68 -0.10 7.08
C ILE A 71 11.15 -0.22 6.75
N VAL A 72 11.56 0.33 5.61
CA VAL A 72 12.95 0.39 5.16
C VAL A 72 13.37 1.84 5.09
N GLU A 73 14.35 2.20 5.90
CA GLU A 73 14.99 3.52 5.94
C GLU A 73 16.44 3.48 5.44
N SER A 74 17.15 2.34 5.67
CA SER A 74 18.56 2.18 5.25
C SER A 74 18.73 2.40 3.76
N LEU A 75 19.64 3.31 3.41
CA LEU A 75 19.95 3.64 2.02
C LEU A 75 20.52 2.42 1.28
N GLU A 76 21.36 1.62 1.95
CA GLU A 76 21.94 0.41 1.40
C GLU A 76 20.85 -0.60 1.03
N VAL A 77 19.92 -0.85 1.93
CA VAL A 77 18.80 -1.78 1.70
C VAL A 77 17.87 -1.25 0.62
N LYS A 78 17.58 0.06 0.60
CA LYS A 78 16.78 0.69 -0.49
C LYS A 78 17.46 0.52 -1.85
N LYS A 79 18.79 0.67 -1.92
CA LYS A 79 19.55 0.47 -3.13
C LYS A 79 19.51 -0.98 -3.60
N GLU A 80 19.64 -1.95 -2.70
CA GLU A 80 19.50 -3.38 -3.04
C GLU A 80 18.09 -3.68 -3.58
N ILE A 81 17.07 -3.14 -2.94
CA ILE A 81 15.66 -3.27 -3.38
C ILE A 81 15.49 -2.65 -4.78
N ARG A 82 16.03 -1.46 -5.02
CA ARG A 82 15.96 -0.79 -6.32
C ARG A 82 16.59 -1.65 -7.41
N ILE A 83 17.84 -2.08 -7.22
CA ILE A 83 18.57 -2.90 -8.22
C ILE A 83 17.78 -4.17 -8.55
N ALA A 84 17.26 -4.87 -7.53
CA ALA A 84 16.48 -6.08 -7.73
C ALA A 84 15.14 -5.80 -8.44
N ALA A 85 14.45 -4.71 -8.08
CA ALA A 85 13.20 -4.30 -8.70
C ALA A 85 13.41 -3.92 -10.18
N GLU A 86 14.42 -3.10 -10.49
CA GLU A 86 14.73 -2.68 -11.85
C GLU A 86 15.10 -3.89 -12.74
N LYS A 87 15.79 -4.88 -12.19
CA LYS A 87 16.07 -6.13 -12.91
C LYS A 87 14.79 -6.87 -13.30
N GLU A 88 13.85 -7.04 -12.38
CA GLU A 88 12.58 -7.71 -12.67
C GLU A 88 11.67 -6.90 -13.58
N GLU A 89 11.65 -5.58 -13.42
CA GLU A 89 10.90 -4.66 -14.27
C GLU A 89 11.44 -4.67 -15.70
N LYS A 90 12.77 -4.63 -15.88
CA LYS A 90 13.40 -4.71 -17.19
C LYS A 90 13.02 -5.98 -17.95
N GLU A 91 13.11 -7.14 -17.30
CA GLU A 91 12.66 -8.41 -17.87
C GLU A 91 11.16 -8.40 -18.20
N SER A 92 10.34 -7.70 -17.39
CA SER A 92 8.92 -7.56 -17.63
C SER A 92 8.63 -6.69 -18.84
N TYR A 93 9.22 -5.50 -18.93
CA TYR A 93 9.03 -4.57 -20.05
C TYR A 93 9.56 -5.12 -21.37
N GLU A 94 10.72 -5.79 -21.36
CA GLU A 94 11.36 -6.28 -22.56
C GLU A 94 10.81 -7.63 -23.07
N ARG A 95 10.24 -8.48 -22.18
CA ARG A 95 9.95 -9.88 -22.53
C ARG A 95 8.63 -10.47 -22.01
N ARG A 96 8.15 -10.06 -20.83
CA ARG A 96 7.02 -10.75 -20.17
C ARG A 96 5.67 -10.08 -20.41
N MET A 97 5.65 -8.75 -20.54
CA MET A 97 4.43 -8.00 -20.73
C MET A 97 3.92 -8.13 -22.18
N PRO A 98 2.62 -8.44 -22.39
CA PRO A 98 2.02 -8.33 -23.70
C PRO A 98 1.94 -6.85 -24.13
N GLN A 99 1.90 -6.61 -25.46
CA GLN A 99 1.84 -5.26 -26.01
C GLN A 99 0.69 -4.44 -25.45
N SER A 100 -0.50 -5.02 -25.28
CA SER A 100 -1.66 -4.34 -24.71
C SER A 100 -1.40 -3.77 -23.30
N TRP A 101 -0.60 -4.47 -22.49
CA TRP A 101 -0.24 -3.96 -21.16
C TRP A 101 0.76 -2.81 -21.24
N LEU A 102 1.73 -2.89 -22.15
CA LEU A 102 2.66 -1.79 -22.41
C LEU A 102 1.93 -0.55 -22.91
N ASP A 103 0.92 -0.72 -23.77
CA ASP A 103 0.07 0.36 -24.26
C ASP A 103 -0.74 1.02 -23.11
N ASP A 104 -1.22 0.24 -22.14
CA ASP A 104 -1.90 0.75 -20.93
C ASP A 104 -0.96 1.53 -20.01
N LEU A 105 0.33 1.16 -19.97
CA LEU A 105 1.35 1.81 -19.14
C LEU A 105 1.93 3.07 -19.78
N ALA A 106 1.95 3.16 -21.11
CA ALA A 106 2.53 4.30 -21.83
C ALA A 106 2.00 5.67 -21.39
N PRO A 107 0.66 5.88 -21.20
CA PRO A 107 0.13 7.15 -20.70
C PRO A 107 0.53 7.49 -19.26
N LEU A 108 1.06 6.52 -18.52
CA LEU A 108 1.49 6.73 -17.14
C LEU A 108 2.95 7.23 -17.05
N GLY A 109 3.67 7.30 -18.18
CA GLY A 109 5.05 7.76 -18.23
C GLY A 109 6.00 6.95 -17.36
N THR A 110 5.79 5.63 -17.25
CA THR A 110 6.62 4.75 -16.42
C THR A 110 7.38 3.75 -17.26
N ASP A 111 8.61 3.47 -16.86
CA ASP A 111 9.50 2.49 -17.46
C ASP A 111 10.12 1.58 -16.38
N TRP A 112 11.19 0.86 -16.69
CA TRP A 112 11.84 -0.06 -15.76
C TRP A 112 12.79 0.63 -14.76
N HIS A 113 13.12 1.92 -14.92
CA HIS A 113 13.92 2.69 -13.96
C HIS A 113 13.08 3.08 -12.73
N LYS A 114 13.65 2.89 -11.54
CA LYS A 114 12.92 3.05 -10.28
C LYS A 114 13.73 3.82 -9.23
N GLU A 115 14.36 4.93 -9.63
CA GLU A 115 15.18 5.78 -8.76
C GLU A 115 14.42 6.21 -7.50
N PHE A 116 13.12 6.39 -7.59
CA PHE A 116 12.26 6.76 -6.48
C PHE A 116 12.31 5.78 -5.30
N LEU A 117 12.69 4.50 -5.53
CA LEU A 117 12.86 3.52 -4.46
C LEU A 117 14.07 3.84 -3.56
N GLU A 118 15.03 4.58 -4.07
CA GLU A 118 16.22 5.01 -3.32
C GLU A 118 16.03 6.43 -2.77
N ILE A 119 15.37 7.31 -3.54
CA ILE A 119 15.19 8.73 -3.20
C ILE A 119 14.16 8.90 -2.09
N ALA A 120 13.00 8.24 -2.17
CA ALA A 120 11.96 8.34 -1.13
C ALA A 120 12.57 8.03 0.25
N PRO A 121 12.30 8.85 1.29
CA PRO A 121 12.91 8.67 2.60
C PRO A 121 12.60 7.31 3.23
N TYR A 122 11.41 6.78 2.99
CA TYR A 122 10.99 5.48 3.51
C TYR A 122 10.33 4.62 2.43
N LEU A 123 10.54 3.30 2.54
CA LEU A 123 9.73 2.31 1.85
C LEU A 123 8.93 1.50 2.87
N ILE A 124 7.65 1.26 2.58
CA ILE A 124 6.83 0.32 3.33
C ILE A 124 6.62 -0.91 2.45
N VAL A 125 7.14 -2.06 2.90
CA VAL A 125 6.86 -3.33 2.23
C VAL A 125 5.74 -4.04 2.98
N VAL A 126 4.63 -4.23 2.29
CA VAL A 126 3.48 -4.96 2.81
C VAL A 126 3.66 -6.43 2.48
N PHE A 127 3.66 -7.26 3.52
CA PHE A 127 3.66 -8.72 3.39
C PHE A 127 2.31 -9.28 3.78
N LYS A 128 1.88 -10.30 3.06
CA LYS A 128 0.76 -11.14 3.41
C LYS A 128 1.25 -12.41 4.10
N ILE A 129 0.47 -12.89 5.08
CA ILE A 129 0.78 -14.07 5.87
C ILE A 129 -0.25 -15.14 5.52
N ASP A 130 0.16 -16.12 4.73
CA ASP A 130 -0.76 -17.17 4.23
C ASP A 130 -1.10 -18.20 5.32
N PHE A 131 -0.19 -18.41 6.27
CA PHE A 131 -0.38 -19.38 7.37
C PHE A 131 0.45 -19.00 8.60
N VAL A 132 0.01 -19.47 9.75
CA VAL A 132 0.78 -19.45 11.01
C VAL A 132 1.25 -20.85 11.32
N LYS A 133 2.54 -20.99 11.64
CA LYS A 133 3.10 -22.22 12.16
C LYS A 133 2.93 -22.22 13.68
N THR A 134 2.10 -23.13 14.19
CA THR A 134 2.05 -23.47 15.62
C THR A 134 3.02 -24.62 15.92
N GLU A 135 3.19 -24.98 17.17
CA GLU A 135 4.05 -26.12 17.57
C GLU A 135 3.59 -27.44 16.96
N THR A 136 2.29 -27.61 16.72
CA THR A 136 1.66 -28.85 16.30
C THR A 136 1.14 -28.88 14.87
N GLU A 137 0.85 -27.68 14.27
CA GLU A 137 0.22 -27.63 12.95
C GLU A 137 0.55 -26.34 12.16
N LEU A 138 0.33 -26.41 10.84
CA LEU A 138 0.26 -25.24 9.96
C LEU A 138 -1.20 -24.81 9.83
N LYS A 139 -1.54 -23.68 10.45
CA LYS A 139 -2.89 -23.12 10.40
C LYS A 139 -3.00 -22.10 9.27
N LYS A 140 -3.70 -22.47 8.21
CA LYS A 140 -3.93 -21.60 7.05
C LYS A 140 -4.84 -20.42 7.41
N HIS A 141 -4.47 -19.24 6.92
CA HIS A 141 -5.36 -18.08 6.91
C HIS A 141 -6.28 -18.12 5.68
N TYR A 142 -7.42 -17.44 5.74
CA TYR A 142 -8.35 -17.30 4.63
C TYR A 142 -8.72 -15.83 4.43
N TYR A 143 -9.20 -15.49 3.23
CA TYR A 143 -9.43 -14.10 2.82
C TYR A 143 -8.20 -13.20 3.00
N VAL A 144 -7.01 -13.77 2.72
CA VAL A 144 -5.72 -13.09 2.99
C VAL A 144 -5.55 -11.86 2.09
N ASN A 145 -5.77 -12.02 0.78
CA ASN A 145 -5.59 -10.92 -0.17
C ASN A 145 -6.59 -9.79 0.08
N GLU A 146 -7.85 -10.12 0.35
CA GLU A 146 -8.92 -9.16 0.65
C GLU A 146 -8.60 -8.39 1.93
N SER A 147 -8.20 -9.10 2.99
CA SER A 147 -7.84 -8.51 4.29
C SER A 147 -6.64 -7.57 4.17
N VAL A 148 -5.58 -8.02 3.49
CA VAL A 148 -4.36 -7.19 3.28
C VAL A 148 -4.67 -6.01 2.38
N GLY A 149 -5.53 -6.19 1.36
CA GLY A 149 -6.00 -5.10 0.49
C GLY A 149 -6.74 -4.02 1.27
N LEU A 150 -7.67 -4.40 2.17
CA LEU A 150 -8.38 -3.46 3.05
C LEU A 150 -7.41 -2.70 3.96
N ALA A 151 -6.49 -3.40 4.63
CA ALA A 151 -5.50 -2.77 5.50
C ALA A 151 -4.59 -1.81 4.72
N THR A 152 -4.17 -2.19 3.50
CA THR A 152 -3.35 -1.33 2.63
C THR A 152 -4.13 -0.11 2.16
N GLY A 153 -5.41 -0.25 1.81
CA GLY A 153 -6.27 0.89 1.46
C GLY A 153 -6.38 1.91 2.61
N MET A 154 -6.55 1.43 3.85
CA MET A 154 -6.55 2.29 5.04
C MET A 154 -5.18 2.94 5.30
N LEU A 155 -4.08 2.22 5.07
CA LEU A 155 -2.72 2.78 5.14
C LEU A 155 -2.55 3.97 4.19
N LEU A 156 -2.93 3.78 2.91
CA LEU A 156 -2.82 4.82 1.88
C LEU A 156 -3.69 6.03 2.19
N ALA A 157 -4.90 5.81 2.70
CA ALA A 157 -5.81 6.88 3.11
C ALA A 157 -5.24 7.69 4.29
N ALA A 158 -4.68 7.01 5.29
CA ALA A 158 -4.06 7.66 6.44
C ALA A 158 -2.83 8.49 6.04
N LEU A 159 -1.93 7.93 5.21
CA LEU A 159 -0.75 8.64 4.70
C LEU A 159 -1.16 9.88 3.89
N GLN A 160 -2.14 9.76 2.98
CA GLN A 160 -2.68 10.89 2.23
C GLN A 160 -3.29 11.96 3.14
N ASN A 161 -4.03 11.56 4.18
CA ASN A 161 -4.63 12.49 5.14
C ASN A 161 -3.58 13.27 5.95
N MET A 162 -2.39 12.70 6.11
CA MET A 162 -1.25 13.36 6.76
C MET A 162 -0.34 14.11 5.78
N GLY A 163 -0.74 14.29 4.51
CA GLY A 163 0.00 15.05 3.50
C GLY A 163 1.17 14.28 2.87
N LEU A 164 1.27 12.97 3.07
CA LEU A 164 2.32 12.14 2.50
C LEU A 164 1.90 11.52 1.16
N SER A 165 2.80 11.58 0.19
CA SER A 165 2.62 10.96 -1.12
C SER A 165 3.11 9.52 -1.13
N THR A 166 2.48 8.71 -1.97
CA THR A 166 2.75 7.27 -2.09
C THR A 166 2.67 6.79 -3.53
N LEU A 167 3.33 5.66 -3.79
CA LEU A 167 3.11 4.84 -4.97
C LEU A 167 2.87 3.40 -4.52
N THR A 168 1.85 2.74 -5.07
CA THR A 168 1.73 1.28 -4.98
C THR A 168 2.53 0.65 -6.10
N HIS A 169 3.58 -0.09 -5.76
CA HIS A 169 4.51 -0.68 -6.71
C HIS A 169 4.58 -2.20 -6.54
N THR A 170 4.56 -2.93 -7.66
CA THR A 170 4.53 -4.40 -7.70
C THR A 170 5.52 -4.94 -8.72
N PRO A 171 6.84 -4.84 -8.48
CA PRO A 171 7.88 -5.34 -9.40
C PRO A 171 7.88 -6.88 -9.38
N SER A 172 7.04 -7.48 -10.20
CA SER A 172 6.78 -8.92 -10.17
C SER A 172 7.82 -9.73 -10.99
N PRO A 173 8.32 -10.86 -10.44
CA PRO A 173 8.03 -11.46 -9.12
C PRO A 173 8.76 -10.78 -7.96
N MET A 174 8.07 -10.53 -6.85
CA MET A 174 8.59 -9.76 -5.72
C MET A 174 9.37 -10.59 -4.67
N ASN A 175 9.70 -11.85 -4.95
CA ASN A 175 10.34 -12.74 -3.97
C ASN A 175 11.72 -12.23 -3.47
N PHE A 176 12.37 -11.33 -4.22
CA PHE A 176 13.60 -10.68 -3.79
C PHE A 176 13.41 -9.86 -2.51
N LEU A 177 12.25 -9.23 -2.30
CA LEU A 177 11.94 -8.48 -1.09
C LEU A 177 11.96 -9.37 0.17
N GLN A 178 11.45 -10.61 0.06
CA GLN A 178 11.52 -11.56 1.16
C GLN A 178 12.96 -11.91 1.54
N LYS A 179 13.83 -12.04 0.53
CA LYS A 179 15.24 -12.38 0.72
C LYS A 179 16.02 -11.20 1.32
N ILE A 180 15.92 -10.01 0.69
CA ILE A 180 16.65 -8.80 1.13
C ILE A 180 16.25 -8.41 2.56
N LEU A 181 14.96 -8.53 2.89
CA LEU A 181 14.43 -8.16 4.20
C LEU A 181 14.42 -9.32 5.21
N GLU A 182 15.03 -10.46 4.88
CA GLU A 182 15.16 -11.64 5.74
C GLU A 182 13.82 -12.10 6.35
N ARG A 183 12.74 -12.04 5.53
CA ARG A 183 11.43 -12.43 6.01
C ARG A 183 11.23 -13.94 5.91
N PRO A 184 10.51 -14.55 6.89
CA PRO A 184 10.26 -15.98 6.88
C PRO A 184 9.42 -16.39 5.66
N SER A 185 9.51 -17.67 5.26
CA SER A 185 8.91 -18.20 4.02
C SER A 185 7.37 -18.07 3.95
N TYR A 186 6.70 -17.90 5.07
CA TYR A 186 5.25 -17.71 5.16
C TYR A 186 4.81 -16.24 5.03
N GLU A 187 5.73 -15.28 5.05
CA GLU A 187 5.48 -13.88 4.73
C GLU A 187 5.77 -13.65 3.23
N LYS A 188 4.75 -13.39 2.44
CA LYS A 188 4.87 -13.16 1.01
C LYS A 188 4.71 -11.69 0.68
N PRO A 189 5.60 -11.08 -0.12
CA PRO A 189 5.44 -9.70 -0.53
C PRO A 189 4.11 -9.48 -1.24
N TYR A 190 3.43 -8.40 -0.89
CA TYR A 190 2.14 -8.02 -1.46
C TYR A 190 2.22 -6.69 -2.21
N LEU A 191 2.82 -5.67 -1.59
CA LEU A 191 3.06 -4.35 -2.19
C LEU A 191 4.35 -3.74 -1.66
N LEU A 192 5.02 -2.95 -2.51
CA LEU A 192 6.13 -2.07 -2.17
C LEU A 192 5.66 -0.63 -2.30
N ILE A 193 5.75 0.17 -1.23
CA ILE A 193 5.17 1.51 -1.18
C ILE A 193 6.26 2.50 -0.77
N PRO A 194 6.89 3.25 -1.71
CA PRO A 194 7.66 4.43 -1.36
C PRO A 194 6.75 5.49 -0.77
N VAL A 195 7.23 6.17 0.27
CA VAL A 195 6.51 7.19 1.03
C VAL A 195 7.40 8.39 1.25
N GLY A 196 6.90 9.58 0.97
CA GLY A 196 7.62 10.84 1.14
C GLY A 196 6.80 12.04 0.69
N TYR A 197 7.41 13.22 0.74
CA TYR A 197 6.90 14.37 0.03
C TYR A 197 7.22 14.25 -1.46
N PRO A 198 6.37 14.79 -2.36
CA PRO A 198 6.72 14.90 -3.76
C PRO A 198 7.89 15.88 -3.93
N SER A 199 8.70 15.72 -5.00
CA SER A 199 9.64 16.77 -5.40
C SER A 199 8.90 18.04 -5.83
N GLU A 200 9.58 19.18 -5.86
CA GLU A 200 8.96 20.47 -6.24
C GLU A 200 8.43 20.45 -7.68
N ASP A 201 9.06 19.70 -8.55
CA ASP A 201 8.72 19.51 -9.97
C ASP A 201 7.91 18.23 -10.23
N ALA A 202 7.34 17.60 -9.18
CA ALA A 202 6.62 16.35 -9.34
C ALA A 202 5.37 16.50 -10.22
N GLU A 203 5.34 15.71 -11.28
CA GLU A 203 4.19 15.61 -12.17
C GLU A 203 3.49 14.26 -12.01
N VAL A 204 2.21 14.23 -12.33
CA VAL A 204 1.39 13.02 -12.36
C VAL A 204 0.55 13.00 -13.63
N PRO A 205 0.29 11.81 -14.23
CA PRO A 205 -0.54 11.72 -15.43
C PRO A 205 -1.93 12.36 -15.23
N ASP A 206 -2.40 13.13 -16.21
CA ASP A 206 -3.76 13.71 -16.17
C ASP A 206 -4.81 12.64 -16.49
N ILE A 207 -5.15 11.85 -15.47
CA ILE A 207 -6.16 10.79 -15.56
C ILE A 207 -7.37 11.11 -14.68
N LYS A 208 -8.56 10.81 -15.18
CA LYS A 208 -9.81 10.99 -14.45
C LYS A 208 -10.22 9.71 -13.74
N LYS A 209 -10.86 9.87 -12.59
CA LYS A 209 -11.58 8.78 -11.94
C LYS A 209 -12.96 8.65 -12.55
N LYS A 210 -13.54 7.47 -12.47
CA LYS A 210 -14.93 7.23 -12.87
C LYS A 210 -15.88 8.09 -12.06
N ASP A 211 -16.94 8.52 -12.70
CA ASP A 211 -18.02 9.25 -12.05
C ASP A 211 -18.84 8.30 -11.15
N LEU A 212 -19.55 8.87 -10.17
CA LEU A 212 -20.36 8.08 -9.23
C LEU A 212 -21.36 7.16 -9.94
N SER A 213 -21.97 7.62 -11.04
CA SER A 213 -22.92 6.84 -11.84
C SER A 213 -22.32 5.59 -12.50
N GLU A 214 -20.98 5.55 -12.69
CA GLU A 214 -20.28 4.40 -13.26
C GLU A 214 -19.89 3.35 -12.20
N ILE A 215 -19.88 3.72 -10.93
CA ILE A 215 -19.43 2.87 -9.82
C ILE A 215 -20.51 2.56 -8.80
N MET A 216 -21.70 3.18 -8.92
CA MET A 216 -22.82 2.99 -7.98
C MET A 216 -24.09 2.63 -8.78
N ILE A 217 -24.75 1.59 -8.33
CA ILE A 217 -26.09 1.22 -8.78
C ILE A 217 -27.02 1.30 -7.56
N LYS A 218 -28.15 2.00 -7.70
CA LYS A 218 -29.20 2.04 -6.70
C LYS A 218 -30.40 1.22 -7.20
N ILE A 219 -30.78 0.20 -6.44
CA ILE A 219 -31.89 -0.72 -6.73
C ILE A 219 -33.07 -0.35 -5.83
#